data_56b918d216f2ecb2f1e0d62c1ee840eb
#
_entry.id   56b918d216f2ecb2f1e0d62c1ee840eb
#
_cell.length_a   1.000
_cell.length_b   1.000
_cell.length_c   1.000
_cell.angle_alpha   90.00
_cell.angle_beta   90.00
_cell.angle_gamma   90.00
#
_symmetry.space_group_name_H-M   'P 1'
#
loop_
_entity.id
_entity.type
_entity.pdbx_description
1 polymer ?
#
loop_
_entity_poly.entity_id
_entity_poly.type
_entity_poly.pdbx_seq_one_letter_code
_entity_poly.pdbx_strand_id
1 'polypeptide(L)'
;MNNSSELIAVINGFRNSGRFCDIDIVINDERINAHRLILSGASEYFSILFSSDFIDSNKYEVNLSHLDYQSVNDLIDYIYGIPLSLTNDIVKYILSTADFLQIGSAITECENYILKNLCSRNCIDFYIYADKYNNKKIETASFNTILLNILRLINDENFKYLTEESMIKFLSDDMLNIKNEDFAPLILIKWLESTQQPCTVELLRCLRISLLSPQVIKSLYSHRLVGSIYECITFLNNISFLDESFPRYHSIELISIGISNSHDKISINCYNRKKNTWDIISSRRYRCSFAVAVLDNIIYMMGGYDQSPYRSSKVIAYNTCTNSWIYDIPELKYPRSNCGGVADDEYIYCIGGIRDQDSSLISSIDRWKPSKPYWQTYAKIREPKCDMGVAMLNGLIYVIGGVVKGDTCTDTLESLSEDGWMMHQRLPIKMSNMSTIVHAGKIYISGGYNNSSVVNGISNLVLSYNPIYDEWTKLSSLNIPRINPALWSVHNKLYVGGGISDDIQTNTSETYDKEKDCWTLDNGHMLPRNYIMYKCEPIKHKYPLEKTQYTNDFLKYLESFIGS
;
A
#
# COMPACT_ATOMS: atom_id res chain seq x y z
N MET A 1 -8.28 -33.80 -35.08
CA MET A 1 -6.84 -33.89 -34.81
C MET A 1 -6.15 -33.04 -35.85
N ASN A 2 -5.24 -32.14 -35.46
CA ASN A 2 -4.65 -31.18 -36.41
C ASN A 2 -3.57 -31.86 -37.25
N ASN A 3 -3.68 -31.81 -38.57
CA ASN A 3 -2.67 -32.31 -39.53
C ASN A 3 -1.22 -31.86 -39.23
N SER A 4 -1.05 -30.74 -38.52
CA SER A 4 0.26 -30.19 -38.16
C SER A 4 0.98 -31.01 -37.08
N SER A 5 0.29 -31.55 -36.07
CA SER A 5 0.91 -32.34 -35.00
C SER A 5 1.38 -33.74 -35.50
N GLU A 6 0.65 -34.34 -36.43
CA GLU A 6 1.06 -35.59 -37.05
C GLU A 6 2.29 -35.41 -37.95
N LEU A 7 2.37 -34.31 -38.69
CA LEU A 7 3.53 -33.98 -39.52
C LEU A 7 4.81 -33.80 -38.69
N ILE A 8 4.72 -33.03 -37.57
CA ILE A 8 5.87 -32.82 -36.70
C ILE A 8 6.34 -34.14 -36.08
N ALA A 9 5.43 -35.01 -35.65
CA ALA A 9 5.78 -36.34 -35.13
C ALA A 9 6.52 -37.21 -36.16
N VAL A 10 6.11 -37.17 -37.43
CA VAL A 10 6.81 -37.87 -38.52
C VAL A 10 8.21 -37.30 -38.76
N ILE A 11 8.35 -35.96 -38.75
CA ILE A 11 9.66 -35.28 -38.91
C ILE A 11 10.58 -35.64 -37.75
N ASN A 12 10.07 -35.68 -36.51
CA ASN A 12 10.85 -36.13 -35.36
C ASN A 12 11.30 -37.60 -35.48
N GLY A 13 10.45 -38.48 -36.06
CA GLY A 13 10.83 -39.85 -36.41
C GLY A 13 11.98 -39.91 -37.41
N PHE A 14 12.03 -39.00 -38.39
CA PHE A 14 13.16 -38.89 -39.32
C PHE A 14 14.42 -38.42 -38.61
N ARG A 15 14.33 -37.43 -37.74
CA ARG A 15 15.45 -36.95 -36.90
C ARG A 15 16.06 -38.09 -36.09
N ASN A 16 15.24 -38.82 -35.34
CA ASN A 16 15.70 -39.93 -34.49
C ASN A 16 16.34 -41.09 -35.27
N SER A 17 15.97 -41.27 -36.53
CA SER A 17 16.58 -42.26 -37.42
C SER A 17 17.73 -41.71 -38.26
N GLY A 18 18.12 -40.43 -38.08
CA GLY A 18 19.15 -39.77 -38.88
C GLY A 18 18.75 -39.50 -40.34
N ARG A 19 17.47 -39.69 -40.70
CA ARG A 19 17.01 -39.56 -42.10
C ARG A 19 16.71 -38.09 -42.41
N PHE A 20 17.22 -37.65 -43.56
CA PHE A 20 17.07 -36.27 -44.04
C PHE A 20 17.73 -35.20 -43.16
N CYS A 21 18.47 -35.59 -42.11
CA CYS A 21 19.25 -34.65 -41.30
C CYS A 21 20.39 -34.08 -42.14
N ASP A 22 20.56 -32.76 -42.10
CA ASP A 22 21.56 -32.01 -42.86
C ASP A 22 22.47 -31.17 -41.98
N ILE A 23 22.32 -31.32 -40.63
CA ILE A 23 23.14 -30.62 -39.62
C ILE A 23 23.25 -31.44 -38.33
N ASP A 24 24.42 -31.43 -37.71
CA ASP A 24 24.68 -31.96 -36.38
C ASP A 24 24.96 -30.81 -35.41
N ILE A 25 24.28 -30.77 -34.26
CA ILE A 25 24.59 -29.90 -33.14
C ILE A 25 25.58 -30.66 -32.25
N VAL A 26 26.77 -30.11 -32.07
CA VAL A 26 27.85 -30.72 -31.30
C VAL A 26 28.02 -29.98 -29.98
N ILE A 27 27.94 -30.74 -28.87
CA ILE A 27 28.14 -30.19 -27.51
C ILE A 27 29.13 -31.11 -26.81
N ASN A 28 30.34 -30.66 -26.67
CA ASN A 28 31.47 -31.49 -26.25
C ASN A 28 31.63 -32.73 -27.16
N ASP A 29 31.43 -33.95 -26.63
CA ASP A 29 31.55 -35.20 -27.37
C ASP A 29 30.18 -35.76 -27.85
N GLU A 30 29.10 -35.06 -27.50
CA GLU A 30 27.72 -35.47 -27.84
C GLU A 30 27.24 -34.82 -29.15
N ARG A 31 26.43 -35.53 -29.93
CA ARG A 31 25.88 -35.07 -31.20
C ARG A 31 24.37 -35.21 -31.24
N ILE A 32 23.69 -34.18 -31.72
CA ILE A 32 22.23 -34.15 -31.91
C ILE A 32 21.97 -33.90 -33.39
N ASN A 33 21.44 -34.89 -34.09
CA ASN A 33 21.02 -34.76 -35.49
C ASN A 33 19.83 -33.83 -35.62
N ALA A 34 19.79 -32.98 -36.64
CA ALA A 34 18.70 -32.04 -36.85
C ALA A 34 18.52 -31.69 -38.35
N HIS A 35 17.46 -30.90 -38.61
CA HIS A 35 17.19 -30.36 -39.94
C HIS A 35 17.30 -28.83 -39.88
N ARG A 36 18.15 -28.25 -40.73
CA ARG A 36 18.36 -26.79 -40.81
C ARG A 36 17.07 -26.01 -40.97
N LEU A 37 16.19 -26.48 -41.86
CA LEU A 37 14.91 -25.85 -42.13
C LEU A 37 14.05 -25.76 -40.86
N ILE A 38 14.01 -26.84 -40.07
CA ILE A 38 13.20 -26.90 -38.86
C ILE A 38 13.79 -25.99 -37.76
N LEU A 39 15.10 -26.04 -37.55
CA LEU A 39 15.80 -25.18 -36.60
C LEU A 39 15.66 -23.70 -36.97
N SER A 40 15.84 -23.33 -38.23
CA SER A 40 15.68 -21.95 -38.72
C SER A 40 14.27 -21.43 -38.57
N GLY A 41 13.26 -22.29 -38.71
CA GLY A 41 11.86 -21.88 -38.53
C GLY A 41 11.45 -21.64 -37.08
N ALA A 42 12.19 -22.20 -36.13
CA ALA A 42 11.88 -22.11 -34.69
C ALA A 42 12.82 -21.18 -33.90
N SER A 43 13.99 -20.86 -34.45
CA SER A 43 15.04 -20.11 -33.78
C SER A 43 15.64 -19.06 -34.72
N GLU A 44 15.65 -17.80 -34.27
CA GLU A 44 16.27 -16.71 -35.02
C GLU A 44 17.79 -16.87 -35.06
N TYR A 45 18.40 -17.41 -34.00
CA TYR A 45 19.83 -17.76 -33.95
C TYR A 45 20.19 -18.71 -35.10
N PHE A 46 19.48 -19.83 -35.24
CA PHE A 46 19.77 -20.79 -36.32
C PHE A 46 19.38 -20.24 -37.69
N SER A 47 18.34 -19.43 -37.79
CA SER A 47 17.96 -18.76 -39.04
C SER A 47 19.09 -17.86 -39.57
N ILE A 48 19.71 -17.07 -38.69
CA ILE A 48 20.85 -16.21 -39.04
C ILE A 48 22.08 -17.08 -39.35
N LEU A 49 22.38 -18.07 -38.50
CA LEU A 49 23.58 -18.92 -38.65
C LEU A 49 23.61 -19.66 -39.99
N PHE A 50 22.45 -20.12 -40.48
CA PHE A 50 22.35 -20.87 -41.72
C PHE A 50 22.09 -19.99 -42.95
N SER A 51 21.99 -18.65 -42.79
CA SER A 51 21.88 -17.75 -43.93
C SER A 51 23.18 -17.71 -44.75
N SER A 52 23.07 -17.38 -46.03
CA SER A 52 24.21 -17.38 -47.01
C SER A 52 25.32 -16.38 -46.65
N ASP A 53 25.09 -15.47 -45.69
CA ASP A 53 26.02 -14.38 -45.35
C ASP A 53 27.08 -14.78 -44.34
N PHE A 54 27.00 -15.99 -43.76
CA PHE A 54 27.95 -16.47 -42.75
C PHE A 54 28.88 -17.55 -43.32
N ILE A 55 30.15 -17.51 -42.89
CA ILE A 55 31.22 -18.48 -43.28
C ILE A 55 30.82 -19.91 -42.85
N ASP A 56 30.04 -20.05 -41.79
CA ASP A 56 29.62 -21.32 -41.21
C ASP A 56 28.32 -21.86 -41.84
N SER A 57 27.71 -21.14 -42.79
CA SER A 57 26.46 -21.53 -43.44
C SER A 57 26.51 -22.89 -44.15
N ASN A 58 27.68 -23.34 -44.59
CA ASN A 58 27.90 -24.60 -45.31
C ASN A 58 28.50 -25.71 -44.45
N LYS A 59 28.76 -25.51 -43.16
CA LYS A 59 29.28 -26.53 -42.26
C LYS A 59 28.21 -27.55 -41.90
N TYR A 60 28.57 -28.84 -41.86
CA TYR A 60 27.66 -29.92 -41.44
C TYR A 60 27.51 -30.01 -39.91
N GLU A 61 28.27 -29.21 -39.14
CA GLU A 61 28.29 -29.24 -37.68
C GLU A 61 28.22 -27.82 -37.11
N VAL A 62 27.44 -27.63 -36.04
CA VAL A 62 27.36 -26.44 -35.23
C VAL A 62 27.85 -26.75 -33.81
N ASN A 63 28.93 -26.11 -33.36
CA ASN A 63 29.49 -26.33 -32.05
C ASN A 63 28.85 -25.39 -31.01
N LEU A 64 28.16 -25.95 -30.02
CA LEU A 64 27.54 -25.29 -28.89
C LEU A 64 28.12 -25.78 -27.55
N SER A 65 29.39 -26.21 -27.51
CA SER A 65 30.02 -26.79 -26.30
C SER A 65 30.12 -25.84 -25.09
N HIS A 66 29.75 -24.57 -25.25
CA HIS A 66 29.63 -23.59 -24.15
C HIS A 66 28.26 -23.65 -23.45
N LEU A 67 27.29 -24.41 -23.99
CA LEU A 67 25.97 -24.64 -23.45
C LEU A 67 25.85 -26.01 -22.77
N ASP A 68 24.84 -26.15 -21.91
CA ASP A 68 24.52 -27.42 -21.29
C ASP A 68 23.82 -28.38 -22.27
N TYR A 69 24.34 -29.60 -22.39
CA TYR A 69 23.82 -30.58 -23.33
C TYR A 69 22.33 -30.87 -23.11
N GLN A 70 21.93 -31.12 -21.85
CA GLN A 70 20.54 -31.49 -21.56
C GLN A 70 19.57 -30.36 -21.94
N SER A 71 19.91 -29.11 -21.61
CA SER A 71 19.09 -27.95 -21.96
C SER A 71 18.97 -27.75 -23.47
N VAL A 72 20.04 -27.94 -24.22
CA VAL A 72 20.00 -27.86 -25.69
C VAL A 72 19.18 -29.03 -26.28
N ASN A 73 19.38 -30.25 -25.78
CA ASN A 73 18.63 -31.42 -26.27
C ASN A 73 17.12 -31.28 -26.01
N ASP A 74 16.74 -30.83 -24.80
CA ASP A 74 15.33 -30.61 -24.44
C ASP A 74 14.69 -29.50 -25.32
N LEU A 75 15.44 -28.46 -25.66
CA LEU A 75 14.97 -27.40 -26.56
C LEU A 75 14.86 -27.86 -28.02
N ILE A 76 15.79 -28.69 -28.50
CA ILE A 76 15.67 -29.27 -29.81
C ILE A 76 14.48 -30.25 -29.85
N ASP A 77 14.30 -31.09 -28.85
CA ASP A 77 13.12 -31.94 -28.71
C ASP A 77 11.83 -31.13 -28.72
N TYR A 78 11.82 -29.99 -28.03
CA TYR A 78 10.69 -29.06 -28.02
C TYR A 78 10.38 -28.48 -29.42
N ILE A 79 11.39 -28.10 -30.18
CA ILE A 79 11.24 -27.66 -31.58
C ILE A 79 10.58 -28.77 -32.43
N TYR A 80 10.86 -30.03 -32.12
CA TYR A 80 10.27 -31.20 -32.80
C TYR A 80 8.96 -31.70 -32.16
N GLY A 81 8.33 -30.86 -31.29
CA GLY A 81 6.98 -31.06 -30.76
C GLY A 81 6.90 -31.89 -29.47
N ILE A 82 8.01 -32.16 -28.80
CA ILE A 82 8.04 -32.82 -27.49
C ILE A 82 7.89 -31.72 -26.42
N PRO A 83 6.87 -31.77 -25.52
CA PRO A 83 6.69 -30.75 -24.50
C PRO A 83 7.88 -30.66 -23.54
N LEU A 84 8.21 -29.44 -23.09
CA LEU A 84 9.23 -29.23 -22.07
C LEU A 84 8.81 -29.77 -20.70
N SER A 85 9.68 -30.55 -20.08
CA SER A 85 9.48 -31.08 -18.73
C SER A 85 10.12 -30.11 -17.71
N LEU A 86 9.39 -29.02 -17.35
CA LEU A 86 9.92 -27.96 -16.51
C LEU A 86 9.81 -28.29 -15.01
N THR A 87 10.89 -28.02 -14.28
CA THR A 87 10.93 -28.01 -12.81
C THR A 87 11.63 -26.73 -12.33
N ASN A 88 11.50 -26.38 -11.05
CA ASN A 88 12.16 -25.19 -10.50
C ASN A 88 13.68 -25.22 -10.63
N ASP A 89 14.27 -26.40 -10.62
CA ASP A 89 15.73 -26.59 -10.68
C ASP A 89 16.29 -26.39 -12.09
N ILE A 90 15.59 -26.87 -13.11
CA ILE A 90 16.08 -26.88 -14.49
C ILE A 90 15.56 -25.72 -15.35
N VAL A 91 14.44 -25.10 -14.97
CA VAL A 91 13.82 -24.04 -15.80
C VAL A 91 14.75 -22.87 -16.07
N LYS A 92 15.63 -22.51 -15.13
CA LYS A 92 16.62 -21.44 -15.30
C LYS A 92 17.64 -21.75 -16.39
N TYR A 93 18.08 -23.00 -16.47
CA TYR A 93 19.04 -23.48 -17.50
C TYR A 93 18.38 -23.53 -18.87
N ILE A 94 17.17 -24.08 -18.95
CA ILE A 94 16.40 -24.12 -20.20
C ILE A 94 16.09 -22.71 -20.69
N LEU A 95 15.67 -21.79 -19.81
CA LEU A 95 15.36 -20.41 -20.17
C LEU A 95 16.60 -19.66 -20.68
N SER A 96 17.75 -19.79 -20.02
CA SER A 96 19.00 -19.13 -20.48
C SER A 96 19.48 -19.68 -21.81
N THR A 97 19.33 -20.98 -22.05
CA THR A 97 19.67 -21.62 -23.32
C THR A 97 18.69 -21.24 -24.42
N ALA A 98 17.38 -21.16 -24.10
CA ALA A 98 16.34 -20.72 -25.04
C ALA A 98 16.53 -19.25 -25.46
N ASP A 99 16.94 -18.40 -24.52
CA ASP A 99 17.25 -17.00 -24.79
C ASP A 99 18.48 -16.86 -25.69
N PHE A 100 19.56 -17.61 -25.40
CA PHE A 100 20.74 -17.67 -26.26
C PHE A 100 20.41 -18.13 -27.68
N LEU A 101 19.61 -19.19 -27.79
CA LEU A 101 19.18 -19.76 -29.09
C LEU A 101 18.01 -19.00 -29.72
N GLN A 102 17.50 -17.98 -29.06
CA GLN A 102 16.37 -17.13 -29.52
C GLN A 102 15.13 -17.94 -29.92
N ILE A 103 14.73 -18.89 -29.06
CA ILE A 103 13.53 -19.72 -29.24
C ILE A 103 12.38 -19.09 -28.48
N GLY A 104 11.69 -18.12 -29.08
CA GLY A 104 10.70 -17.28 -28.42
C GLY A 104 9.53 -18.02 -27.76
N SER A 105 9.08 -19.15 -28.37
CA SER A 105 8.02 -19.99 -27.78
C SER A 105 8.47 -20.66 -26.48
N ALA A 106 9.69 -21.18 -26.43
CA ALA A 106 10.25 -21.83 -25.24
C ALA A 106 10.52 -20.81 -24.13
N ILE A 107 11.02 -19.60 -24.46
CA ILE A 107 11.17 -18.49 -23.52
C ILE A 107 9.84 -18.17 -22.85
N THR A 108 8.77 -18.01 -23.65
CA THR A 108 7.42 -17.72 -23.14
C THR A 108 6.89 -18.82 -22.23
N GLU A 109 7.13 -20.09 -22.57
CA GLU A 109 6.70 -21.26 -21.79
C GLU A 109 7.43 -21.33 -20.45
N CYS A 110 8.76 -21.14 -20.45
CA CYS A 110 9.57 -21.07 -19.23
C CYS A 110 9.16 -19.90 -18.31
N GLU A 111 8.96 -18.69 -18.87
CA GLU A 111 8.47 -17.55 -18.12
C GLU A 111 7.11 -17.82 -17.47
N ASN A 112 6.15 -18.37 -18.22
CA ASN A 112 4.83 -18.70 -17.69
C ASN A 112 4.90 -19.77 -16.59
N TYR A 113 5.78 -20.76 -16.73
CA TYR A 113 6.05 -21.74 -15.69
C TYR A 113 6.56 -21.08 -14.42
N ILE A 114 7.59 -20.21 -14.51
CA ILE A 114 8.15 -19.50 -13.37
C ILE A 114 7.08 -18.66 -12.69
N LEU A 115 6.34 -17.83 -13.43
CA LEU A 115 5.30 -16.97 -12.89
C LEU A 115 4.19 -17.72 -12.17
N LYS A 116 3.81 -18.89 -12.69
CA LYS A 116 2.79 -19.76 -12.09
C LYS A 116 3.25 -20.42 -10.79
N ASN A 117 4.55 -20.75 -10.68
CA ASN A 117 5.12 -21.47 -9.54
C ASN A 117 5.94 -20.58 -8.59
N LEU A 118 5.90 -19.25 -8.80
CA LEU A 118 6.61 -18.28 -7.97
C LEU A 118 6.01 -18.24 -6.57
N CYS A 119 6.86 -18.38 -5.55
CA CYS A 119 6.46 -18.36 -4.15
C CYS A 119 7.61 -17.87 -3.26
N SER A 120 7.36 -17.75 -1.95
CA SER A 120 8.37 -17.28 -1.00
C SER A 120 9.63 -18.16 -0.90
N ARG A 121 9.60 -19.41 -1.36
CA ARG A 121 10.77 -20.32 -1.29
C ARG A 121 11.74 -20.18 -2.47
N ASN A 122 11.30 -19.57 -3.58
CA ASN A 122 12.10 -19.47 -4.80
C ASN A 122 12.22 -18.05 -5.36
N CYS A 123 11.54 -17.07 -4.75
CA CYS A 123 11.48 -15.71 -5.29
C CYS A 123 12.84 -15.00 -5.29
N ILE A 124 13.70 -15.20 -4.29
CA ILE A 124 15.04 -14.60 -4.26
C ILE A 124 15.88 -15.17 -5.40
N ASP A 125 15.86 -16.47 -5.60
CA ASP A 125 16.58 -17.15 -6.68
C ASP A 125 16.17 -16.65 -8.07
N PHE A 126 14.87 -16.54 -8.30
CA PHE A 126 14.37 -16.02 -9.57
C PHE A 126 14.61 -14.52 -9.75
N TYR A 127 14.62 -13.76 -8.65
CA TYR A 127 14.97 -12.34 -8.69
C TYR A 127 16.44 -12.15 -9.12
N ILE A 128 17.38 -12.86 -8.47
CA ILE A 128 18.81 -12.81 -8.79
C ILE A 128 19.06 -13.28 -10.25
N TYR A 129 18.37 -14.34 -10.66
CA TYR A 129 18.44 -14.83 -12.03
C TYR A 129 17.97 -13.78 -13.03
N ALA A 130 16.79 -13.19 -12.77
CA ALA A 130 16.17 -12.22 -13.66
C ALA A 130 16.97 -10.91 -13.78
N ASP A 131 17.57 -10.46 -12.70
CA ASP A 131 18.46 -9.29 -12.67
C ASP A 131 19.72 -9.55 -13.52
N LYS A 132 20.35 -10.74 -13.35
CA LYS A 132 21.54 -11.16 -14.12
C LYS A 132 21.28 -11.23 -15.63
N TYR A 133 20.11 -11.74 -16.05
CA TYR A 133 19.75 -11.95 -17.46
C TYR A 133 18.82 -10.86 -18.01
N ASN A 134 18.58 -9.78 -17.24
CA ASN A 134 17.73 -8.64 -17.61
C ASN A 134 16.30 -9.02 -18.03
N ASN A 135 15.74 -10.08 -17.41
CA ASN A 135 14.36 -10.48 -17.67
C ASN A 135 13.39 -9.68 -16.78
N LYS A 136 12.92 -8.56 -17.30
CA LYS A 136 12.05 -7.61 -16.54
C LYS A 136 10.73 -8.20 -16.05
N LYS A 137 10.19 -9.20 -16.75
CA LYS A 137 8.91 -9.83 -16.38
C LYS A 137 9.04 -10.67 -15.12
N ILE A 138 10.08 -11.52 -15.06
CA ILE A 138 10.40 -12.34 -13.89
C ILE A 138 10.92 -11.46 -12.75
N GLU A 139 11.79 -10.47 -13.04
CA GLU A 139 12.30 -9.52 -12.06
C GLU A 139 11.16 -8.83 -11.30
N THR A 140 10.20 -8.25 -12.02
CA THR A 140 9.08 -7.53 -11.42
C THR A 140 8.20 -8.45 -10.55
N ALA A 141 7.89 -9.66 -11.04
CA ALA A 141 7.08 -10.61 -10.30
C ALA A 141 7.79 -11.11 -9.03
N SER A 142 9.07 -11.42 -9.13
CA SER A 142 9.90 -11.85 -8.01
C SER A 142 10.12 -10.73 -7.00
N PHE A 143 10.37 -9.50 -7.46
CA PHE A 143 10.47 -8.30 -6.64
C PHE A 143 9.22 -8.11 -5.78
N ASN A 144 8.03 -8.13 -6.39
CA ASN A 144 6.76 -8.00 -5.68
C ASN A 144 6.55 -9.14 -4.66
N THR A 145 6.94 -10.36 -5.02
CA THR A 145 6.84 -11.53 -4.12
C THR A 145 7.78 -11.38 -2.92
N ILE A 146 8.99 -10.84 -3.12
CA ILE A 146 9.94 -10.54 -2.05
C ILE A 146 9.37 -9.45 -1.13
N LEU A 147 8.88 -8.33 -1.68
CA LEU A 147 8.27 -7.25 -0.87
C LEU A 147 7.16 -7.78 0.04
N LEU A 148 6.31 -8.66 -0.47
CA LEU A 148 5.21 -9.25 0.30
C LEU A 148 5.68 -10.21 1.41
N ASN A 149 6.83 -10.86 1.24
CA ASN A 149 7.30 -11.93 2.13
C ASN A 149 8.61 -11.59 2.86
N ILE A 150 9.09 -10.36 2.79
CA ILE A 150 10.42 -9.94 3.25
C ILE A 150 10.76 -10.42 4.66
N LEU A 151 9.83 -10.32 5.60
CA LEU A 151 10.04 -10.73 7.00
C LEU A 151 10.23 -12.25 7.17
N ARG A 152 9.83 -13.06 6.20
CA ARG A 152 10.12 -14.51 6.17
C ARG A 152 11.47 -14.79 5.54
N LEU A 153 11.85 -13.95 4.56
CA LEU A 153 13.02 -14.14 3.73
C LEU A 153 14.33 -13.68 4.38
N ILE A 154 14.27 -12.86 5.44
CA ILE A 154 15.48 -12.40 6.16
C ILE A 154 16.33 -13.55 6.76
N ASN A 155 15.75 -14.73 6.94
CA ASN A 155 16.46 -15.95 7.39
C ASN A 155 16.70 -16.96 6.26
N ASP A 156 16.39 -16.62 5.01
CA ASP A 156 16.67 -17.44 3.84
C ASP A 156 18.18 -17.43 3.52
N GLU A 157 18.73 -18.59 3.16
CA GLU A 157 20.17 -18.72 2.84
C GLU A 157 20.58 -17.85 1.65
N ASN A 158 19.67 -17.58 0.73
CA ASN A 158 19.91 -16.76 -0.46
C ASN A 158 19.79 -15.27 -0.19
N PHE A 159 19.29 -14.86 0.98
CA PHE A 159 19.14 -13.44 1.33
C PHE A 159 20.47 -12.66 1.29
N LYS A 160 21.58 -13.31 1.64
CA LYS A 160 22.93 -12.76 1.57
C LYS A 160 23.45 -12.49 0.15
N TYR A 161 22.83 -13.07 -0.88
CA TYR A 161 23.23 -12.86 -2.28
C TYR A 161 22.52 -11.67 -2.93
N LEU A 162 21.58 -11.02 -2.22
CA LEU A 162 21.01 -9.76 -2.67
C LEU A 162 22.08 -8.66 -2.66
N THR A 163 22.11 -7.86 -3.70
CA THR A 163 23.05 -6.74 -3.83
C THR A 163 22.60 -5.54 -3.00
N GLU A 164 23.52 -4.61 -2.71
CA GLU A 164 23.17 -3.33 -2.07
C GLU A 164 22.10 -2.57 -2.85
N GLU A 165 22.23 -2.52 -4.19
CA GLU A 165 21.23 -1.89 -5.06
C GLU A 165 19.85 -2.53 -4.92
N SER A 166 19.78 -3.86 -4.81
CA SER A 166 18.53 -4.57 -4.54
C SER A 166 17.95 -4.20 -3.18
N MET A 167 18.77 -4.13 -2.13
CA MET A 167 18.33 -3.71 -0.80
C MET A 167 17.82 -2.27 -0.78
N ILE A 168 18.49 -1.36 -1.50
CA ILE A 168 18.02 0.02 -1.67
C ILE A 168 16.65 0.02 -2.33
N LYS A 169 16.44 -0.74 -3.42
CA LYS A 169 15.15 -0.86 -4.09
C LYS A 169 14.06 -1.39 -3.14
N PHE A 170 14.34 -2.45 -2.38
CA PHE A 170 13.37 -3.03 -1.43
C PHE A 170 13.04 -2.07 -0.28
N LEU A 171 14.06 -1.49 0.36
CA LEU A 171 13.86 -0.61 1.51
C LEU A 171 13.24 0.75 1.14
N SER A 172 13.36 1.19 -0.09
CA SER A 172 12.73 2.44 -0.58
C SER A 172 11.29 2.24 -1.01
N ASP A 173 10.88 1.00 -1.33
CA ASP A 173 9.57 0.73 -1.92
C ASP A 173 8.44 0.85 -0.90
N ASP A 174 7.37 1.55 -1.29
CA ASP A 174 6.18 1.74 -0.46
C ASP A 174 5.39 0.46 -0.21
N MET A 175 5.55 -0.54 -1.09
CA MET A 175 4.87 -1.84 -1.01
C MET A 175 5.60 -2.85 -0.11
N LEU A 176 6.70 -2.46 0.55
CA LEU A 176 7.43 -3.32 1.48
C LEU A 176 6.52 -3.74 2.65
N ASN A 177 6.22 -5.04 2.75
CA ASN A 177 5.27 -5.58 3.71
C ASN A 177 5.87 -5.73 5.10
N ILE A 178 5.85 -4.66 5.88
CA ILE A 178 6.31 -4.59 7.27
C ILE A 178 5.18 -4.09 8.19
N LYS A 179 5.21 -4.51 9.43
CA LYS A 179 4.16 -4.17 10.42
C LYS A 179 4.17 -2.68 10.77
N ASN A 180 5.36 -2.12 10.97
CA ASN A 180 5.63 -0.69 11.17
C ASN A 180 7.05 -0.40 10.69
N GLU A 181 7.46 0.88 10.68
CA GLU A 181 8.78 1.26 10.17
C GLU A 181 9.95 0.74 11.00
N ASP A 182 9.77 0.39 12.25
CA ASP A 182 10.82 -0.19 13.11
C ASP A 182 11.38 -1.52 12.56
N PHE A 183 10.63 -2.20 11.68
CA PHE A 183 11.09 -3.42 11.02
C PHE A 183 12.04 -3.17 9.85
N ALA A 184 12.04 -2.00 9.22
CA ALA A 184 12.91 -1.71 8.10
C ALA A 184 14.42 -1.69 8.48
N PRO A 185 14.83 -1.02 9.58
CA PRO A 185 16.20 -1.14 10.09
C PRO A 185 16.62 -2.56 10.42
N LEU A 186 15.70 -3.39 10.90
CA LEU A 186 15.98 -4.77 11.26
C LEU A 186 16.27 -5.64 10.03
N ILE A 187 15.52 -5.44 8.94
CA ILE A 187 15.78 -6.09 7.65
C ILE A 187 17.18 -5.70 7.17
N LEU A 188 17.52 -4.41 7.22
CA LEU A 188 18.83 -3.89 6.84
C LEU A 188 19.95 -4.52 7.67
N ILE A 189 19.82 -4.54 9.00
CA ILE A 189 20.84 -5.10 9.90
C ILE A 189 21.03 -6.59 9.63
N LYS A 190 19.95 -7.36 9.44
CA LYS A 190 20.04 -8.78 9.09
C LYS A 190 20.80 -9.01 7.80
N TRP A 191 20.57 -8.19 6.80
CA TRP A 191 21.32 -8.27 5.55
C TRP A 191 22.81 -7.91 5.75
N LEU A 192 23.13 -6.82 6.47
CA LEU A 192 24.50 -6.44 6.80
C LEU A 192 25.23 -7.53 7.59
N GLU A 193 24.56 -8.16 8.56
CA GLU A 193 25.11 -9.29 9.33
C GLU A 193 25.38 -10.51 8.45
N SER A 194 24.50 -10.80 7.49
CA SER A 194 24.63 -11.95 6.58
C SER A 194 25.75 -11.76 5.54
N THR A 195 25.95 -10.52 5.09
CA THR A 195 26.98 -10.17 4.09
C THR A 195 28.30 -9.72 4.72
N GLN A 196 28.32 -9.35 6.01
CA GLN A 196 29.43 -8.72 6.72
C GLN A 196 29.93 -7.42 6.04
N GLN A 197 29.06 -6.76 5.25
CA GLN A 197 29.38 -5.49 4.61
C GLN A 197 29.09 -4.32 5.57
N PRO A 198 29.87 -3.23 5.50
CA PRO A 198 29.57 -2.01 6.23
C PRO A 198 28.31 -1.34 5.68
N CYS A 199 27.58 -0.63 6.53
CA CYS A 199 26.44 0.17 6.10
C CYS A 199 26.89 1.39 5.29
N THR A 200 26.12 1.76 4.26
CA THR A 200 26.32 2.99 3.51
C THR A 200 25.27 4.04 3.88
N VAL A 201 25.53 5.31 3.59
CA VAL A 201 24.56 6.39 3.82
C VAL A 201 23.33 6.22 2.92
N GLU A 202 23.52 5.68 1.72
CA GLU A 202 22.45 5.39 0.75
C GLU A 202 21.43 4.40 1.34
N LEU A 203 21.90 3.35 2.02
CA LEU A 203 21.03 2.39 2.72
C LEU A 203 20.26 3.05 3.87
N LEU A 204 20.89 3.95 4.63
CA LEU A 204 20.21 4.68 5.69
C LEU A 204 19.17 5.66 5.17
N ARG A 205 19.40 6.27 4.01
CA ARG A 205 18.42 7.17 3.35
C ARG A 205 17.13 6.46 2.94
N CYS A 206 17.18 5.14 2.73
CA CYS A 206 16.01 4.34 2.40
C CYS A 206 15.12 4.08 3.62
N LEU A 207 15.64 4.29 4.83
CA LEU A 207 14.89 4.20 6.07
C LEU A 207 14.12 5.48 6.31
N ARG A 208 12.88 5.36 6.76
CA ARG A 208 12.01 6.49 7.12
C ARG A 208 12.25 6.88 8.57
N ILE A 209 13.42 7.43 8.85
CA ILE A 209 13.96 7.59 10.21
C ILE A 209 13.04 8.43 11.10
N SER A 210 12.34 9.42 10.55
CA SER A 210 11.36 10.23 11.29
C SER A 210 10.17 9.42 11.85
N LEU A 211 9.94 8.21 11.34
CA LEU A 211 8.87 7.30 11.77
C LEU A 211 9.36 6.18 12.69
N LEU A 212 10.65 6.13 12.98
CA LEU A 212 11.23 5.10 13.85
C LEU A 212 11.06 5.46 15.33
N SER A 213 10.88 4.43 16.16
CA SER A 213 10.88 4.61 17.60
C SER A 213 12.27 5.03 18.11
N PRO A 214 12.35 5.82 19.21
CA PRO A 214 13.63 6.24 19.78
C PRO A 214 14.56 5.07 20.14
N GLN A 215 13.99 3.94 20.55
CA GLN A 215 14.73 2.73 20.90
C GLN A 215 15.45 2.16 19.66
N VAL A 216 14.76 2.07 18.52
CA VAL A 216 15.33 1.56 17.26
C VAL A 216 16.40 2.51 16.72
N ILE A 217 16.18 3.82 16.82
CA ILE A 217 17.21 4.81 16.45
C ILE A 217 18.45 4.61 17.30
N LYS A 218 18.30 4.46 18.63
CA LYS A 218 19.43 4.19 19.54
C LYS A 218 20.16 2.90 19.17
N SER A 219 19.45 1.85 18.78
CA SER A 219 20.07 0.59 18.36
C SER A 219 20.85 0.70 17.06
N LEU A 220 20.43 1.54 16.10
CA LEU A 220 21.23 1.85 14.92
C LEU A 220 22.56 2.49 15.27
N TYR A 221 22.59 3.45 16.22
CA TYR A 221 23.84 4.07 16.69
C TYR A 221 24.78 3.07 17.36
N SER A 222 24.25 2.10 18.10
CA SER A 222 25.07 1.13 18.84
C SER A 222 25.50 -0.07 17.99
N HIS A 223 24.88 -0.31 16.84
CA HIS A 223 25.18 -1.47 16.01
C HIS A 223 26.55 -1.35 15.32
N ARG A 224 27.41 -2.38 15.45
CA ARG A 224 28.79 -2.38 14.94
C ARG A 224 28.92 -2.01 13.47
N LEU A 225 28.08 -2.54 12.59
CA LEU A 225 28.14 -2.31 11.14
C LEU A 225 27.53 -0.97 10.68
N VAL A 226 26.95 -0.19 11.60
CA VAL A 226 26.38 1.15 11.36
C VAL A 226 27.13 2.20 12.19
N GLY A 227 27.18 2.02 13.51
CA GLY A 227 27.71 2.98 14.47
C GLY A 227 29.22 3.10 14.50
N SER A 228 29.99 2.22 13.82
CA SER A 228 31.43 2.41 13.63
C SER A 228 31.80 3.25 12.40
N ILE A 229 30.80 3.64 11.58
CA ILE A 229 31.02 4.34 10.30
C ILE A 229 30.70 5.81 10.49
N TYR A 230 31.73 6.64 10.36
CA TYR A 230 31.66 8.09 10.61
C TYR A 230 30.58 8.79 9.77
N GLU A 231 30.48 8.47 8.48
CA GLU A 231 29.51 9.03 7.56
C GLU A 231 28.06 8.68 7.98
N CYS A 232 27.83 7.44 8.41
CA CYS A 232 26.52 6.98 8.89
C CYS A 232 26.11 7.72 10.18
N ILE A 233 27.03 7.86 11.14
CA ILE A 233 26.77 8.61 12.37
C ILE A 233 26.52 10.09 12.08
N THR A 234 27.31 10.68 11.19
CA THR A 234 27.13 12.08 10.79
C THR A 234 25.78 12.27 10.12
N PHE A 235 25.37 11.34 9.26
CA PHE A 235 24.05 11.36 8.64
C PHE A 235 22.94 11.28 9.69
N LEU A 236 22.99 10.30 10.61
CA LEU A 236 21.99 10.13 11.68
C LEU A 236 21.91 11.36 12.60
N ASN A 237 23.03 12.03 12.90
CA ASN A 237 23.07 13.24 13.73
C ASN A 237 22.48 14.47 13.01
N ASN A 238 22.60 14.54 11.69
CA ASN A 238 22.15 15.67 10.88
C ASN A 238 20.70 15.50 10.36
N ILE A 239 20.06 14.37 10.63
CA ILE A 239 18.64 14.21 10.31
C ILE A 239 17.86 15.21 11.15
N SER A 240 17.42 16.27 10.52
CA SER A 240 16.36 17.10 11.10
C SER A 240 15.09 16.23 11.14
N PHE A 241 14.39 16.19 12.28
CA PHE A 241 13.05 15.58 12.40
C PHE A 241 12.02 16.22 11.46
N LEU A 242 12.47 17.04 10.55
CA LEU A 242 11.76 17.75 9.49
C LEU A 242 11.69 16.97 8.17
N ASP A 243 12.38 15.84 8.04
CA ASP A 243 12.20 14.98 6.88
C ASP A 243 10.78 14.41 6.89
N GLU A 244 9.98 14.89 5.96
CA GLU A 244 8.59 14.46 5.75
C GLU A 244 8.57 13.03 5.19
N SER A 245 8.88 12.04 6.03
CA SER A 245 8.74 10.64 5.67
C SER A 245 7.28 10.20 5.83
N PHE A 246 6.81 9.39 4.89
CA PHE A 246 5.44 8.86 4.90
C PHE A 246 5.46 7.37 5.23
N PRO A 247 4.48 6.85 5.99
CA PRO A 247 4.35 5.41 6.21
C PRO A 247 4.19 4.63 4.90
N ARG A 248 4.69 3.39 4.87
CA ARG A 248 4.57 2.49 3.70
C ARG A 248 3.15 1.95 3.57
N TYR A 249 2.73 1.71 2.33
CA TYR A 249 1.38 1.25 2.04
C TYR A 249 1.39 0.02 1.11
N HIS A 250 0.81 -1.08 1.56
CA HIS A 250 0.86 -2.38 0.85
C HIS A 250 -0.04 -2.48 -0.38
N SER A 251 -1.21 -1.98 -0.32
CA SER A 251 -2.08 -1.61 -1.43
C SER A 251 -3.06 -0.59 -0.88
N ILE A 252 -3.16 0.54 -1.52
CA ILE A 252 -4.14 1.52 -1.13
C ILE A 252 -5.33 1.33 -2.05
N GLU A 253 -6.41 0.75 -1.51
CA GLU A 253 -7.72 0.93 -2.07
C GLU A 253 -8.31 2.20 -1.49
N LEU A 254 -8.65 3.12 -2.35
CA LEU A 254 -9.34 4.32 -1.93
C LEU A 254 -10.82 3.99 -1.82
N ILE A 255 -11.31 3.95 -0.59
CA ILE A 255 -12.71 3.67 -0.27
C ILE A 255 -13.38 4.96 0.16
N SER A 256 -14.52 5.28 -0.45
CA SER A 256 -15.35 6.38 -0.01
C SER A 256 -16.69 5.90 0.54
N ILE A 257 -17.19 6.66 1.48
CA ILE A 257 -18.56 6.55 1.98
C ILE A 257 -19.36 7.65 1.28
N GLY A 258 -20.34 7.25 0.48
CA GLY A 258 -21.29 8.15 -0.16
C GLY A 258 -22.59 8.19 0.61
N ILE A 259 -23.22 9.37 0.69
CA ILE A 259 -24.58 9.55 1.21
C ILE A 259 -25.48 9.90 0.02
N SER A 260 -26.62 9.21 -0.10
CA SER A 260 -27.61 9.52 -1.14
C SER A 260 -28.14 10.94 -1.00
N ASN A 261 -28.54 11.56 -2.11
CA ASN A 261 -29.14 12.90 -2.11
C ASN A 261 -30.43 12.98 -1.26
N SER A 262 -31.13 11.85 -1.10
CA SER A 262 -32.30 11.73 -0.19
C SER A 262 -31.90 11.54 1.29
N HIS A 263 -30.61 11.42 1.61
CA HIS A 263 -30.08 11.16 2.95
C HIS A 263 -30.63 9.89 3.65
N ASP A 264 -31.13 8.93 2.88
CA ASP A 264 -31.72 7.69 3.39
C ASP A 264 -30.86 6.44 3.15
N LYS A 265 -29.82 6.57 2.34
CA LYS A 265 -28.90 5.48 1.98
C LYS A 265 -27.46 5.92 2.05
N ILE A 266 -26.60 4.97 2.43
CA ILE A 266 -25.15 5.08 2.30
C ILE A 266 -24.65 4.09 1.26
N SER A 267 -23.56 4.43 0.60
CA SER A 267 -22.82 3.56 -0.31
C SER A 267 -21.37 3.44 0.13
N ILE A 268 -20.81 2.26 -0.05
CA ILE A 268 -19.38 2.03 0.01
C ILE A 268 -18.88 1.95 -1.42
N ASN A 269 -17.93 2.77 -1.78
CA ASN A 269 -17.46 2.92 -3.13
C ASN A 269 -15.93 2.72 -3.16
N CYS A 270 -15.43 1.98 -4.16
CA CYS A 270 -14.01 1.81 -4.41
C CYS A 270 -13.59 2.57 -5.66
N TYR A 271 -12.47 3.25 -5.58
CA TYR A 271 -11.93 3.98 -6.73
C TYR A 271 -11.24 3.05 -7.72
N ASN A 272 -11.78 2.98 -8.91
CA ASN A 272 -11.22 2.20 -10.02
C ASN A 272 -10.21 3.04 -10.82
N ARG A 273 -8.92 2.85 -10.55
CA ARG A 273 -7.84 3.60 -11.20
C ARG A 273 -7.79 3.42 -12.72
N LYS A 274 -8.18 2.23 -13.24
CA LYS A 274 -8.15 1.97 -14.69
C LYS A 274 -9.23 2.74 -15.44
N LYS A 275 -10.39 2.90 -14.81
CA LYS A 275 -11.56 3.60 -15.39
C LYS A 275 -11.62 5.07 -14.98
N ASN A 276 -10.84 5.48 -13.98
CA ASN A 276 -10.91 6.80 -13.34
C ASN A 276 -12.32 7.10 -12.80
N THR A 277 -12.98 6.09 -12.21
CA THR A 277 -14.35 6.17 -11.69
C THR A 277 -14.46 5.53 -10.33
N TRP A 278 -15.52 5.88 -9.60
CA TRP A 278 -15.91 5.21 -8.38
C TRP A 278 -16.94 4.13 -8.68
N ASP A 279 -16.63 2.89 -8.33
CA ASP A 279 -17.55 1.75 -8.44
C ASP A 279 -18.23 1.53 -7.08
N ILE A 280 -19.57 1.45 -7.06
CA ILE A 280 -20.34 1.14 -5.85
C ILE A 280 -20.16 -0.34 -5.54
N ILE A 281 -19.51 -0.66 -4.39
CA ILE A 281 -19.31 -2.04 -3.94
C ILE A 281 -20.56 -2.53 -3.19
N SER A 282 -21.09 -1.66 -2.32
CA SER A 282 -22.24 -1.99 -1.47
C SER A 282 -23.05 -0.75 -1.14
N SER A 283 -24.35 -0.93 -0.87
CA SER A 283 -25.21 0.14 -0.39
C SER A 283 -26.23 -0.40 0.59
N ARG A 284 -26.65 0.45 1.54
CA ARG A 284 -27.71 0.10 2.49
C ARG A 284 -28.49 1.32 2.94
N ARG A 285 -29.68 1.10 3.50
CA ARG A 285 -30.43 2.15 4.16
C ARG A 285 -29.74 2.52 5.48
N TYR A 286 -29.33 3.75 5.57
CA TYR A 286 -28.78 4.39 6.77
C TYR A 286 -28.78 5.89 6.54
N ARG A 287 -28.95 6.67 7.61
CA ARG A 287 -28.97 8.13 7.50
C ARG A 287 -27.57 8.72 7.75
N CYS A 288 -27.50 10.02 7.85
CA CYS A 288 -26.26 10.79 7.97
C CYS A 288 -25.85 11.06 9.43
N SER A 289 -24.86 11.91 9.61
CA SER A 289 -24.39 12.46 10.90
C SER A 289 -23.78 11.43 11.88
N PHE A 290 -23.27 10.31 11.33
CA PHE A 290 -22.51 9.30 12.08
C PHE A 290 -21.02 9.64 12.11
N ALA A 291 -20.33 9.15 13.13
CA ALA A 291 -18.87 9.18 13.17
C ALA A 291 -18.29 8.02 12.34
N VAL A 292 -17.12 8.22 11.76
CA VAL A 292 -16.40 7.20 11.02
C VAL A 292 -15.01 7.01 11.63
N ALA A 293 -14.63 5.75 11.82
CA ALA A 293 -13.26 5.35 12.16
C ALA A 293 -12.89 4.10 11.37
N VAL A 294 -11.62 3.93 11.08
CA VAL A 294 -11.10 2.76 10.35
C VAL A 294 -10.06 2.06 11.21
N LEU A 295 -10.25 0.77 11.41
CA LEU A 295 -9.31 -0.10 12.10
C LEU A 295 -9.23 -1.44 11.36
N ASP A 296 -8.02 -1.89 11.02
CA ASP A 296 -7.75 -3.18 10.38
C ASP A 296 -8.61 -3.50 9.14
N ASN A 297 -8.72 -2.57 8.19
CA ASN A 297 -9.53 -2.70 6.98
C ASN A 297 -11.05 -2.78 7.21
N ILE A 298 -11.50 -2.45 8.41
CA ILE A 298 -12.91 -2.37 8.77
C ILE A 298 -13.28 -0.92 8.99
N ILE A 299 -14.30 -0.47 8.28
CA ILE A 299 -14.87 0.87 8.40
C ILE A 299 -16.00 0.81 9.41
N TYR A 300 -15.88 1.50 10.52
CA TYR A 300 -16.89 1.60 11.56
C TYR A 300 -17.67 2.89 11.45
N MET A 301 -18.98 2.80 11.49
CA MET A 301 -19.92 3.91 11.47
C MET A 301 -20.71 3.90 12.78
N MET A 302 -20.58 4.96 13.55
CA MET A 302 -21.04 5.01 14.94
C MET A 302 -22.08 6.09 15.14
N GLY A 303 -23.23 5.74 15.71
CA GLY A 303 -24.31 6.69 16.00
C GLY A 303 -24.98 7.23 14.73
N GLY A 304 -25.26 8.54 14.72
CA GLY A 304 -26.00 9.18 13.64
C GLY A 304 -27.49 8.92 13.71
N TYR A 305 -28.14 8.89 12.57
CA TYR A 305 -29.55 8.53 12.43
C TYR A 305 -29.67 7.19 11.74
N ASP A 306 -30.47 6.30 12.29
CA ASP A 306 -30.86 5.02 11.68
C ASP A 306 -32.08 5.22 10.77
N GLN A 307 -32.94 4.24 10.62
CA GLN A 307 -34.18 4.30 9.85
C GLN A 307 -35.28 5.13 10.56
N SER A 308 -35.05 5.52 11.79
CA SER A 308 -35.96 6.35 12.60
C SER A 308 -35.54 7.83 12.58
N PRO A 309 -36.44 8.78 12.92
CA PRO A 309 -36.10 10.18 13.07
C PRO A 309 -35.20 10.47 14.31
N TYR A 310 -35.03 9.48 15.17
CA TYR A 310 -34.25 9.59 16.41
C TYR A 310 -32.78 9.26 16.18
N ARG A 311 -31.92 9.79 17.05
CA ARG A 311 -30.51 9.45 17.05
C ARG A 311 -30.29 8.01 17.48
N SER A 312 -29.26 7.40 16.97
CA SER A 312 -28.96 5.98 17.16
C SER A 312 -27.77 5.74 18.08
N SER A 313 -27.84 4.67 18.87
CA SER A 313 -26.69 4.10 19.59
C SER A 313 -25.96 3.01 18.77
N LYS A 314 -26.52 2.60 17.64
CA LYS A 314 -25.98 1.51 16.84
C LYS A 314 -24.62 1.83 16.26
N VAL A 315 -23.82 0.79 16.19
CA VAL A 315 -22.55 0.76 15.46
C VAL A 315 -22.65 -0.29 14.38
N ILE A 316 -22.36 0.09 13.16
CA ILE A 316 -22.29 -0.83 12.04
C ILE A 316 -20.90 -0.75 11.43
N ALA A 317 -20.45 -1.83 10.83
CA ALA A 317 -19.17 -1.81 10.17
C ALA A 317 -19.20 -2.52 8.80
N TYR A 318 -18.24 -2.17 7.98
CA TYR A 318 -18.01 -2.78 6.69
C TYR A 318 -16.59 -3.29 6.60
N ASN A 319 -16.44 -4.60 6.37
CA ASN A 319 -15.13 -5.21 6.14
C ASN A 319 -14.77 -5.10 4.65
N THR A 320 -13.74 -4.34 4.34
CA THR A 320 -13.33 -4.08 2.96
C THR A 320 -12.60 -5.26 2.31
N CYS A 321 -12.03 -6.19 3.11
CA CYS A 321 -11.39 -7.40 2.61
C CYS A 321 -12.41 -8.45 2.14
N THR A 322 -13.50 -8.61 2.91
CA THR A 322 -14.55 -9.60 2.62
C THR A 322 -15.74 -9.00 1.88
N ASN A 323 -15.76 -7.69 1.66
CA ASN A 323 -16.85 -6.94 1.07
C ASN A 323 -18.21 -7.21 1.76
N SER A 324 -18.20 -7.27 3.10
CA SER A 324 -19.39 -7.64 3.88
C SER A 324 -19.67 -6.70 5.05
N TRP A 325 -20.96 -6.56 5.40
CA TRP A 325 -21.40 -5.80 6.57
C TRP A 325 -21.30 -6.64 7.84
N ILE A 326 -20.84 -6.01 8.94
CA ILE A 326 -20.78 -6.58 10.29
C ILE A 326 -21.85 -5.91 11.13
N TYR A 327 -22.69 -6.70 11.80
CA TYR A 327 -23.86 -6.23 12.54
C TYR A 327 -23.76 -6.45 14.05
N ASP A 328 -23.04 -7.48 14.49
CA ASP A 328 -22.93 -7.86 15.91
C ASP A 328 -21.82 -7.05 16.61
N ILE A 329 -22.02 -5.72 16.62
CA ILE A 329 -21.10 -4.80 17.28
C ILE A 329 -21.84 -4.18 18.47
N PRO A 330 -21.20 -4.08 19.66
CA PRO A 330 -21.81 -3.45 20.82
C PRO A 330 -22.27 -2.03 20.53
N GLU A 331 -23.47 -1.68 21.01
CA GLU A 331 -24.01 -0.34 20.87
C GLU A 331 -23.28 0.67 21.77
N LEU A 332 -23.26 1.93 21.35
CA LEU A 332 -22.82 3.04 22.17
C LEU A 332 -23.69 3.16 23.42
N LYS A 333 -23.11 3.64 24.51
CA LYS A 333 -23.82 3.83 25.77
C LYS A 333 -25.05 4.76 25.65
N TYR A 334 -25.00 5.73 24.75
CA TYR A 334 -26.07 6.69 24.50
C TYR A 334 -26.26 6.90 22.99
N PRO A 335 -27.53 7.02 22.53
CA PRO A 335 -27.81 7.48 21.18
C PRO A 335 -27.24 8.88 20.96
N ARG A 336 -26.48 9.05 19.85
CA ARG A 336 -25.83 10.33 19.54
C ARG A 336 -25.62 10.53 18.04
N SER A 337 -25.56 11.81 17.64
CA SER A 337 -25.17 12.21 16.29
C SER A 337 -24.09 13.31 16.35
N ASN A 338 -23.52 13.67 15.20
CA ASN A 338 -22.55 14.75 15.07
C ASN A 338 -21.33 14.57 15.99
N CYS A 339 -20.94 13.31 16.22
CA CYS A 339 -19.78 12.94 17.02
C CYS A 339 -18.54 12.75 16.13
N GLY A 340 -17.36 12.88 16.72
CA GLY A 340 -16.10 12.57 16.08
C GLY A 340 -15.75 11.08 16.17
N GLY A 341 -15.06 10.55 15.16
CA GLY A 341 -14.58 9.18 15.15
C GLY A 341 -13.11 9.10 14.76
N VAL A 342 -12.31 8.39 15.55
CA VAL A 342 -10.91 8.04 15.24
C VAL A 342 -10.61 6.65 15.76
N ALA A 343 -9.50 6.07 15.30
CA ALA A 343 -8.96 4.81 15.83
C ALA A 343 -7.45 4.92 16.03
N ASP A 344 -6.95 4.19 16.99
CA ASP A 344 -5.53 3.83 17.09
C ASP A 344 -5.31 2.38 16.61
N ASP A 345 -4.20 1.75 16.96
CA ASP A 345 -3.90 0.38 16.55
C ASP A 345 -4.78 -0.70 17.24
N GLU A 346 -5.49 -0.35 18.33
CA GLU A 346 -6.26 -1.31 19.13
C GLU A 346 -7.71 -0.91 19.36
N TYR A 347 -7.98 0.38 19.46
CA TYR A 347 -9.27 0.92 19.91
C TYR A 347 -9.89 1.83 18.85
N ILE A 348 -11.20 1.82 18.86
CA ILE A 348 -12.04 2.78 18.13
C ILE A 348 -12.62 3.75 19.17
N TYR A 349 -12.61 5.03 18.83
CA TYR A 349 -13.08 6.12 19.71
C TYR A 349 -14.26 6.83 19.09
N CYS A 350 -15.29 7.07 19.91
CA CYS A 350 -16.44 7.92 19.59
C CYS A 350 -16.45 9.10 20.56
N ILE A 351 -16.37 10.33 20.03
CA ILE A 351 -16.05 11.55 20.79
C ILE A 351 -17.19 12.54 20.70
N GLY A 352 -17.71 13.00 21.85
CA GLY A 352 -18.71 14.06 21.94
C GLY A 352 -20.01 13.76 21.19
N GLY A 353 -20.58 14.79 20.58
CA GLY A 353 -21.84 14.73 19.81
C GLY A 353 -23.05 15.28 20.57
N ILE A 354 -24.23 15.06 20.01
CA ILE A 354 -25.53 15.50 20.53
C ILE A 354 -26.34 14.30 20.97
N ARG A 355 -26.90 14.33 22.19
CA ARG A 355 -27.78 13.28 22.73
C ARG A 355 -29.21 13.41 22.17
N ASP A 356 -29.93 12.30 22.08
CA ASP A 356 -31.28 12.27 21.53
C ASP A 356 -32.36 12.88 22.45
N GLN A 357 -32.31 12.56 23.74
CA GLN A 357 -33.40 12.85 24.66
C GLN A 357 -33.66 14.34 24.91
N ASP A 358 -32.61 15.14 25.00
CA ASP A 358 -32.66 16.55 25.41
C ASP A 358 -31.83 17.47 24.48
N SER A 359 -31.32 16.93 23.40
CA SER A 359 -30.39 17.61 22.48
C SER A 359 -29.16 18.20 23.19
N SER A 360 -28.81 17.67 24.37
CA SER A 360 -27.63 18.12 25.10
C SER A 360 -26.34 17.65 24.45
N LEU A 361 -25.29 18.46 24.58
CA LEU A 361 -23.96 18.11 24.10
C LEU A 361 -23.32 17.09 25.03
N ILE A 362 -22.64 16.12 24.44
CA ILE A 362 -21.94 15.02 25.11
C ILE A 362 -20.47 15.40 25.29
N SER A 363 -19.93 15.15 26.49
CA SER A 363 -18.50 15.31 26.77
C SER A 363 -17.72 14.00 26.72
N SER A 364 -18.38 12.82 26.73
CA SER A 364 -17.65 11.56 26.83
C SER A 364 -16.86 11.25 25.55
N ILE A 365 -15.68 10.69 25.79
CA ILE A 365 -14.90 9.93 24.82
C ILE A 365 -15.11 8.46 25.18
N ASP A 366 -15.86 7.76 24.37
CA ASP A 366 -16.09 6.33 24.57
C ASP A 366 -15.19 5.56 23.59
N ARG A 367 -14.52 4.51 24.09
CA ARG A 367 -13.67 3.64 23.28
C ARG A 367 -14.11 2.19 23.31
N TRP A 368 -13.82 1.50 22.26
CA TRP A 368 -14.09 0.07 22.16
C TRP A 368 -12.96 -0.66 21.44
N LYS A 369 -12.60 -1.85 21.98
CA LYS A 369 -11.68 -2.77 21.33
C LYS A 369 -12.50 -3.92 20.73
N PRO A 370 -12.30 -4.31 19.46
CA PRO A 370 -13.10 -5.35 18.79
C PRO A 370 -13.15 -6.70 19.50
N SER A 371 -12.20 -6.99 20.39
CA SER A 371 -12.19 -8.22 21.22
C SER A 371 -13.04 -8.14 22.49
N LYS A 372 -13.70 -6.99 22.77
CA LYS A 372 -14.47 -6.78 24.00
C LYS A 372 -15.97 -6.65 23.71
N PRO A 373 -16.86 -7.08 24.63
CA PRO A 373 -18.30 -7.07 24.41
C PRO A 373 -19.00 -5.73 24.70
N TYR A 374 -18.27 -4.68 25.08
CA TYR A 374 -18.87 -3.39 25.45
C TYR A 374 -17.94 -2.20 25.23
N TRP A 375 -18.54 -1.01 25.07
CA TRP A 375 -17.86 0.27 25.04
C TRP A 375 -17.50 0.75 26.43
N GLN A 376 -16.34 1.38 26.60
CA GLN A 376 -15.88 1.99 27.84
C GLN A 376 -15.80 3.50 27.68
N THR A 377 -16.24 4.25 28.68
CA THR A 377 -15.91 5.68 28.75
C THR A 377 -14.44 5.80 29.15
N TYR A 378 -13.64 6.34 28.23
CA TYR A 378 -12.19 6.49 28.39
C TYR A 378 -11.86 7.83 29.08
N ALA A 379 -12.45 8.92 28.59
CA ALA A 379 -12.21 10.27 29.10
C ALA A 379 -13.42 11.17 28.86
N LYS A 380 -13.30 12.43 29.23
CA LYS A 380 -14.27 13.48 28.90
C LYS A 380 -13.52 14.66 28.30
N ILE A 381 -14.02 15.23 27.20
CA ILE A 381 -13.55 16.53 26.69
C ILE A 381 -13.90 17.62 27.70
N ARG A 382 -13.05 18.65 27.77
CA ARG A 382 -13.20 19.72 28.77
C ARG A 382 -14.52 20.48 28.64
N GLU A 383 -14.90 20.79 27.42
CA GLU A 383 -16.17 21.43 27.08
C GLU A 383 -16.95 20.53 26.13
N PRO A 384 -18.21 20.15 26.48
CA PRO A 384 -19.05 19.35 25.60
C PRO A 384 -19.24 20.03 24.24
N LYS A 385 -19.07 19.29 23.15
CA LYS A 385 -19.18 19.83 21.79
C LYS A 385 -19.58 18.78 20.76
N CYS A 386 -20.07 19.25 19.61
CA CYS A 386 -20.39 18.45 18.44
C CYS A 386 -19.75 19.06 17.19
N ASP A 387 -19.85 18.38 16.05
CA ASP A 387 -19.34 18.86 14.75
C ASP A 387 -17.88 19.32 14.78
N MET A 388 -17.09 18.71 15.68
CA MET A 388 -15.67 18.98 15.81
C MET A 388 -14.87 18.17 14.82
N GLY A 389 -13.69 18.68 14.43
CA GLY A 389 -12.65 17.90 13.81
C GLY A 389 -11.97 17.00 14.85
N VAL A 390 -11.62 15.78 14.45
CA VAL A 390 -10.85 14.84 15.30
C VAL A 390 -9.73 14.20 14.51
N ALA A 391 -8.59 13.99 15.16
CA ALA A 391 -7.44 13.33 14.54
C ALA A 391 -6.70 12.49 15.58
N MET A 392 -6.11 11.38 15.14
CA MET A 392 -5.17 10.57 15.93
C MET A 392 -3.77 10.81 15.37
N LEU A 393 -2.89 11.38 16.18
CA LEU A 393 -1.51 11.64 15.77
C LEU A 393 -0.56 11.31 16.93
N ASN A 394 0.43 10.45 16.65
CA ASN A 394 1.42 10.00 17.63
C ASN A 394 0.81 9.46 18.95
N GLY A 395 -0.27 8.70 18.84
CA GLY A 395 -0.99 8.15 20.01
C GLY A 395 -1.85 9.16 20.78
N LEU A 396 -1.93 10.43 20.33
CA LEU A 396 -2.73 11.48 20.95
C LEU A 396 -4.02 11.69 20.16
N ILE A 397 -5.14 11.83 20.90
CA ILE A 397 -6.43 12.24 20.34
C ILE A 397 -6.49 13.76 20.31
N TYR A 398 -6.54 14.37 19.13
CA TYR A 398 -6.74 15.80 18.93
C TYR A 398 -8.22 16.09 18.69
N VAL A 399 -8.74 17.11 19.40
CA VAL A 399 -10.11 17.64 19.25
C VAL A 399 -10.02 19.10 18.83
N ILE A 400 -10.64 19.43 17.70
CA ILE A 400 -10.41 20.67 16.96
C ILE A 400 -11.73 21.39 16.70
N GLY A 401 -11.86 22.63 17.14
CA GLY A 401 -13.05 23.44 16.91
C GLY A 401 -14.34 22.77 17.37
N GLY A 402 -15.40 22.92 16.60
CA GLY A 402 -16.72 22.34 16.86
C GLY A 402 -17.72 23.35 17.38
N VAL A 403 -18.94 22.90 17.66
CA VAL A 403 -20.06 23.68 18.20
C VAL A 403 -20.20 23.38 19.69
N VAL A 404 -20.23 24.42 20.50
CA VAL A 404 -20.44 24.37 21.95
C VAL A 404 -21.84 24.88 22.31
N LYS A 405 -22.18 24.89 23.60
CA LYS A 405 -23.48 25.37 24.09
C LYS A 405 -23.81 26.76 23.53
N GLY A 406 -25.05 26.92 23.04
CA GLY A 406 -25.54 28.17 22.45
C GLY A 406 -25.22 28.29 20.95
N ASP A 407 -25.02 27.18 20.28
CA ASP A 407 -24.77 27.06 18.83
C ASP A 407 -23.61 27.91 18.30
N THR A 408 -22.60 28.09 19.16
CA THR A 408 -21.42 28.89 18.83
C THR A 408 -20.24 28.02 18.46
N CYS A 409 -19.56 28.37 17.35
CA CYS A 409 -18.31 27.71 16.98
C CYS A 409 -17.20 28.08 17.94
N THR A 410 -16.31 27.14 18.23
CA THR A 410 -15.09 27.36 19.03
C THR A 410 -13.82 27.28 18.17
N ASP A 411 -12.74 27.86 18.69
CA ASP A 411 -11.40 27.84 18.09
C ASP A 411 -10.41 26.98 18.87
N THR A 412 -10.90 26.15 19.79
CA THR A 412 -10.02 25.35 20.65
C THR A 412 -9.35 24.21 19.89
N LEU A 413 -8.07 24.00 20.20
CA LEU A 413 -7.32 22.78 19.86
C LEU A 413 -6.83 22.17 21.18
N GLU A 414 -7.22 20.94 21.43
CA GLU A 414 -6.82 20.21 22.63
C GLU A 414 -6.44 18.78 22.27
N SER A 415 -5.44 18.22 22.93
CA SER A 415 -5.05 16.81 22.77
C SER A 415 -5.16 16.06 24.08
N LEU A 416 -5.51 14.77 23.99
CA LEU A 416 -5.59 13.85 25.13
C LEU A 416 -4.47 12.81 25.00
N SER A 417 -3.68 12.71 26.10
CA SER A 417 -2.72 11.64 26.34
C SER A 417 -3.14 10.81 27.56
N GLU A 418 -2.34 9.83 27.94
CA GLU A 418 -2.51 9.10 29.22
C GLU A 418 -2.34 10.03 30.43
N ASP A 419 -1.50 11.08 30.32
CA ASP A 419 -1.25 12.07 31.36
C ASP A 419 -2.35 13.13 31.48
N GLY A 420 -3.31 13.15 30.55
CA GLY A 420 -4.45 14.06 30.53
C GLY A 420 -4.50 15.02 29.34
N TRP A 421 -5.26 16.10 29.50
CA TRP A 421 -5.50 17.07 28.43
C TRP A 421 -4.42 18.13 28.37
N MET A 422 -3.95 18.40 27.13
CA MET A 422 -3.09 19.53 26.80
C MET A 422 -3.83 20.52 25.88
N MET A 423 -3.69 21.81 26.13
CA MET A 423 -4.19 22.86 25.24
C MET A 423 -3.08 23.31 24.31
N HIS A 424 -3.43 23.53 23.07
CA HIS A 424 -2.54 23.96 22.00
C HIS A 424 -2.92 25.31 21.44
N GLN A 425 -2.11 25.83 20.51
CA GLN A 425 -2.42 27.08 19.83
C GLN A 425 -3.80 27.00 19.17
N ARG A 426 -4.65 27.98 19.47
CA ARG A 426 -6.01 28.05 18.95
C ARG A 426 -6.03 28.21 17.44
N LEU A 427 -7.10 27.74 16.83
CA LEU A 427 -7.33 28.03 15.40
C LEU A 427 -7.40 29.56 15.17
N PRO A 428 -6.93 30.02 14.01
CA PRO A 428 -7.03 31.44 13.62
C PRO A 428 -8.47 31.95 13.54
N ILE A 429 -9.44 31.04 13.41
CA ILE A 429 -10.86 31.33 13.28
C ILE A 429 -11.70 30.25 13.97
N LYS A 430 -12.81 30.65 14.56
CA LYS A 430 -13.78 29.69 15.13
C LYS A 430 -14.52 28.96 14.02
N MET A 431 -14.53 27.63 14.08
CA MET A 431 -15.13 26.84 13.01
C MET A 431 -15.61 25.46 13.48
N SER A 432 -16.56 24.91 12.71
CA SER A 432 -17.14 23.58 12.89
C SER A 432 -17.34 22.88 11.55
N ASN A 433 -17.76 21.63 11.56
CA ASN A 433 -18.08 20.88 10.34
C ASN A 433 -16.94 20.85 9.30
N MET A 434 -15.68 20.97 9.77
CA MET A 434 -14.50 20.81 8.95
C MET A 434 -14.13 19.33 8.84
N SER A 435 -13.49 18.96 7.75
CA SER A 435 -12.83 17.69 7.63
C SER A 435 -11.41 17.74 8.16
N THR A 436 -10.94 16.63 8.73
CA THR A 436 -9.60 16.50 9.30
C THR A 436 -8.89 15.27 8.77
N ILE A 437 -7.58 15.39 8.55
CA ILE A 437 -6.69 14.26 8.24
C ILE A 437 -5.31 14.50 8.84
N VAL A 438 -4.64 13.40 9.18
CA VAL A 438 -3.20 13.41 9.48
C VAL A 438 -2.44 13.09 8.21
N HIS A 439 -1.51 13.97 7.86
CA HIS A 439 -0.65 13.80 6.71
C HIS A 439 0.74 14.36 7.02
N ALA A 440 1.80 13.58 6.75
CA ALA A 440 3.18 14.00 6.98
C ALA A 440 3.47 14.53 8.40
N GLY A 441 2.95 13.87 9.43
CA GLY A 441 3.16 14.30 10.82
C GLY A 441 2.45 15.60 11.22
N LYS A 442 1.58 16.15 10.37
CA LYS A 442 0.77 17.34 10.60
C LYS A 442 -0.71 17.01 10.53
N ILE A 443 -1.53 17.84 11.16
CA ILE A 443 -2.99 17.76 11.04
C ILE A 443 -3.45 18.79 10.02
N TYR A 444 -4.18 18.36 9.02
CA TYR A 444 -4.81 19.24 8.03
C TYR A 444 -6.30 19.30 8.29
N ILE A 445 -6.85 20.51 8.15
CA ILE A 445 -8.30 20.72 8.16
C ILE A 445 -8.72 21.47 6.91
N SER A 446 -9.92 21.18 6.40
CA SER A 446 -10.43 21.83 5.20
C SER A 446 -11.93 22.10 5.29
N GLY A 447 -12.35 23.20 4.69
CA GLY A 447 -13.75 23.61 4.63
C GLY A 447 -14.33 23.93 6.00
N GLY A 448 -15.61 23.63 6.19
CA GLY A 448 -16.34 23.83 7.42
C GLY A 448 -17.25 25.05 7.41
N TYR A 449 -17.78 25.36 8.59
CA TYR A 449 -18.65 26.49 8.85
C TYR A 449 -18.03 27.45 9.85
N ASN A 450 -18.11 28.76 9.59
CA ASN A 450 -17.74 29.79 10.54
C ASN A 450 -18.75 30.95 10.52
N ASN A 451 -18.98 31.56 11.69
CA ASN A 451 -19.95 32.66 11.84
C ASN A 451 -19.49 34.00 11.23
N SER A 452 -18.28 34.09 10.69
CA SER A 452 -17.64 35.32 10.23
C SER A 452 -17.43 35.37 8.71
N SER A 453 -17.79 34.35 7.96
CA SER A 453 -17.65 34.39 6.49
C SER A 453 -18.77 35.17 5.82
N VAL A 454 -18.40 35.92 4.78
CA VAL A 454 -19.27 36.87 4.05
C VAL A 454 -20.36 36.14 3.23
N VAL A 455 -20.20 34.85 2.97
CA VAL A 455 -21.12 34.04 2.17
C VAL A 455 -21.62 32.87 3.03
N ASN A 456 -22.83 32.95 3.51
CA ASN A 456 -23.58 31.90 4.23
C ASN A 456 -22.82 31.10 5.29
N GLY A 457 -21.68 31.59 5.80
CA GLY A 457 -20.88 30.88 6.82
C GLY A 457 -20.03 29.73 6.27
N ILE A 458 -20.11 29.37 4.99
CA ILE A 458 -19.37 28.24 4.41
C ILE A 458 -17.93 28.65 4.13
N SER A 459 -16.99 27.83 4.56
CA SER A 459 -15.55 28.09 4.48
C SER A 459 -14.88 27.35 3.33
N ASN A 460 -13.93 28.01 2.67
CA ASN A 460 -12.99 27.39 1.74
C ASN A 460 -11.56 27.32 2.31
N LEU A 461 -11.40 27.58 3.61
CA LEU A 461 -10.10 27.59 4.26
C LEU A 461 -9.50 26.19 4.31
N VAL A 462 -8.17 26.16 4.15
CA VAL A 462 -7.35 25.00 4.45
C VAL A 462 -6.24 25.43 5.40
N LEU A 463 -6.12 24.72 6.52
CA LEU A 463 -5.09 24.98 7.52
C LEU A 463 -4.32 23.69 7.80
N SER A 464 -3.04 23.82 8.09
CA SER A 464 -2.20 22.74 8.62
C SER A 464 -1.67 23.10 10.00
N TYR A 465 -1.77 22.16 10.94
CA TYR A 465 -1.20 22.28 12.27
C TYR A 465 0.05 21.42 12.41
N ASN A 466 1.13 22.06 12.87
CA ASN A 466 2.38 21.38 13.19
C ASN A 466 2.50 21.19 14.70
N PRO A 467 2.38 19.97 15.24
CA PRO A 467 2.42 19.72 16.67
C PRO A 467 3.81 19.94 17.31
N ILE A 468 4.89 19.90 16.50
CA ILE A 468 6.26 20.11 16.99
C ILE A 468 6.48 21.57 17.39
N TYR A 469 5.96 22.49 16.58
CA TYR A 469 6.11 23.94 16.81
C TYR A 469 4.89 24.59 17.47
N ASP A 470 3.80 23.81 17.64
CA ASP A 470 2.49 24.29 18.12
C ASP A 470 1.97 25.46 17.27
N GLU A 471 2.02 25.34 15.94
CA GLU A 471 1.70 26.42 15.02
C GLU A 471 0.72 26.00 13.92
N TRP A 472 -0.18 26.94 13.57
CA TRP A 472 -1.06 26.84 12.41
C TRP A 472 -0.48 27.57 11.20
N THR A 473 -0.48 26.91 10.04
CA THR A 473 -0.14 27.49 8.74
C THR A 473 -1.39 27.51 7.86
N LYS A 474 -1.69 28.67 7.28
CA LYS A 474 -2.73 28.81 6.28
C LYS A 474 -2.17 28.44 4.92
N LEU A 475 -2.85 27.52 4.22
CA LEU A 475 -2.58 27.13 2.84
C LEU A 475 -3.53 27.88 1.89
N SER A 476 -3.31 27.74 0.60
CA SER A 476 -4.24 28.25 -0.40
C SER A 476 -5.65 27.72 -0.17
N SER A 477 -6.64 28.59 -0.39
CA SER A 477 -8.03 28.23 -0.20
C SER A 477 -8.54 27.30 -1.31
N LEU A 478 -9.54 26.48 -0.99
CA LEU A 478 -10.28 25.69 -1.98
C LEU A 478 -10.95 26.60 -3.01
N ASN A 479 -11.09 26.12 -4.23
CA ASN A 479 -11.86 26.82 -5.26
C ASN A 479 -13.36 26.87 -4.92
N ILE A 480 -13.88 25.83 -4.26
CA ILE A 480 -15.29 25.73 -3.86
C ILE A 480 -15.37 25.66 -2.33
N PRO A 481 -16.08 26.59 -1.66
CA PRO A 481 -16.37 26.49 -0.22
C PRO A 481 -17.19 25.23 0.06
N ARG A 482 -16.93 24.53 1.20
CA ARG A 482 -17.58 23.25 1.51
C ARG A 482 -17.80 23.08 3.00
N ILE A 483 -18.99 22.60 3.38
CA ILE A 483 -19.28 22.06 4.72
C ILE A 483 -19.20 20.55 4.66
N ASN A 484 -18.61 19.91 5.68
CA ASN A 484 -18.44 18.46 5.77
C ASN A 484 -17.85 17.84 4.50
N PRO A 485 -16.78 18.38 3.89
CA PRO A 485 -16.14 17.71 2.78
C PRO A 485 -15.49 16.38 3.22
N ALA A 486 -15.17 15.50 2.29
CA ALA A 486 -14.19 14.45 2.52
C ALA A 486 -12.79 15.01 2.25
N LEU A 487 -11.85 14.76 3.15
CA LEU A 487 -10.43 15.10 3.01
C LEU A 487 -9.62 13.81 3.10
N TRP A 488 -8.80 13.53 2.09
CA TRP A 488 -7.97 12.31 2.07
C TRP A 488 -6.61 12.57 1.47
N SER A 489 -5.70 11.64 1.70
CA SER A 489 -4.33 11.70 1.20
C SER A 489 -3.93 10.38 0.55
N VAL A 490 -3.39 10.45 -0.65
CA VAL A 490 -2.87 9.29 -1.40
C VAL A 490 -1.62 9.72 -2.16
N HIS A 491 -0.56 8.89 -2.13
CA HIS A 491 0.71 9.15 -2.82
C HIS A 491 1.25 10.56 -2.60
N ASN A 492 1.31 10.98 -1.34
CA ASN A 492 1.80 12.29 -0.92
C ASN A 492 1.02 13.50 -1.47
N LYS A 493 -0.21 13.30 -1.95
CA LYS A 493 -1.09 14.38 -2.40
C LYS A 493 -2.33 14.45 -1.53
N LEU A 494 -2.78 15.66 -1.26
CA LEU A 494 -4.03 15.93 -0.55
C LEU A 494 -5.16 16.13 -1.55
N TYR A 495 -6.31 15.61 -1.21
CA TYR A 495 -7.54 15.72 -2.00
C TYR A 495 -8.70 16.13 -1.10
N VAL A 496 -9.57 16.97 -1.63
CA VAL A 496 -10.83 17.35 -0.98
C VAL A 496 -11.97 17.09 -1.95
N GLY A 497 -13.06 16.50 -1.48
CA GLY A 497 -14.22 16.25 -2.36
C GLY A 497 -15.53 16.18 -1.60
N GLY A 498 -16.63 16.27 -2.33
CA GLY A 498 -17.96 16.22 -1.73
C GLY A 498 -18.30 17.43 -0.88
N GLY A 499 -19.14 17.20 0.13
CA GLY A 499 -19.63 18.25 1.02
C GLY A 499 -20.78 19.08 0.42
N ILE A 500 -21.17 20.11 1.13
CA ILE A 500 -22.27 21.02 0.78
C ILE A 500 -21.69 22.42 0.53
N SER A 501 -22.10 23.07 -0.57
CA SER A 501 -21.77 24.45 -0.91
C SER A 501 -23.03 25.17 -1.35
N ASP A 502 -23.33 26.33 -0.76
CA ASP A 502 -24.50 27.16 -1.06
C ASP A 502 -25.81 26.35 -1.14
N ASP A 503 -26.03 25.48 -0.15
CA ASP A 503 -27.15 24.51 -0.08
C ASP A 503 -27.22 23.51 -1.25
N ILE A 504 -26.19 23.47 -2.08
CA ILE A 504 -26.04 22.51 -3.17
C ILE A 504 -25.00 21.46 -2.79
N GLN A 505 -25.38 20.20 -2.91
CA GLN A 505 -24.46 19.08 -2.74
C GLN A 505 -23.47 19.04 -3.92
N THR A 506 -22.17 18.95 -3.60
CA THR A 506 -21.14 18.95 -4.63
C THR A 506 -20.59 17.55 -4.88
N ASN A 507 -20.46 17.15 -6.15
CA ASN A 507 -19.77 15.94 -6.58
C ASN A 507 -18.39 16.23 -7.16
N THR A 508 -17.82 17.39 -6.88
CA THR A 508 -16.51 17.79 -7.36
C THR A 508 -15.43 17.46 -6.35
N SER A 509 -14.22 17.22 -6.82
CA SER A 509 -13.02 17.11 -6.00
C SER A 509 -11.94 18.10 -6.42
N GLU A 510 -11.03 18.38 -5.51
CA GLU A 510 -9.89 19.26 -5.72
C GLU A 510 -8.63 18.57 -5.24
N THR A 511 -7.54 18.72 -5.99
CA THR A 511 -6.22 18.19 -5.68
C THR A 511 -5.27 19.32 -5.33
N TYR A 512 -4.50 19.16 -4.25
CA TYR A 512 -3.52 20.14 -3.81
C TYR A 512 -2.16 19.91 -4.48
N ASP A 513 -1.64 20.97 -5.10
CA ASP A 513 -0.27 21.07 -5.59
C ASP A 513 0.58 21.81 -4.54
N LYS A 514 1.43 21.07 -3.84
CA LYS A 514 2.27 21.62 -2.75
C LYS A 514 3.33 22.58 -3.27
N GLU A 515 3.88 22.37 -4.49
CA GLU A 515 4.95 23.21 -5.03
C GLU A 515 4.42 24.59 -5.44
N LYS A 516 3.18 24.62 -5.94
CA LYS A 516 2.53 25.85 -6.39
C LYS A 516 1.64 26.49 -5.31
N ASP A 517 1.45 25.81 -4.17
CA ASP A 517 0.44 26.15 -3.17
C ASP A 517 -0.91 26.51 -3.81
N CYS A 518 -1.49 25.58 -4.58
CA CYS A 518 -2.79 25.82 -5.20
C CYS A 518 -3.64 24.54 -5.25
N TRP A 519 -4.96 24.72 -5.26
CA TRP A 519 -5.94 23.66 -5.46
C TRP A 519 -6.43 23.68 -6.91
N THR A 520 -6.49 22.51 -7.54
CA THR A 520 -7.01 22.32 -8.89
C THR A 520 -8.24 21.45 -8.87
N LEU A 521 -9.31 21.90 -9.54
CA LEU A 521 -10.53 21.11 -9.70
C LEU A 521 -10.24 19.86 -10.52
N ASP A 522 -10.66 18.71 -10.01
CA ASP A 522 -10.54 17.43 -10.67
C ASP A 522 -11.93 16.86 -10.97
N ASN A 523 -12.25 16.73 -12.26
CA ASN A 523 -13.52 16.19 -12.72
C ASN A 523 -13.51 14.64 -12.79
N GLY A 524 -12.36 14.00 -12.55
CA GLY A 524 -12.20 12.54 -12.66
C GLY A 524 -12.60 11.76 -11.42
N HIS A 525 -12.63 12.38 -10.23
CA HIS A 525 -12.88 11.70 -8.95
C HIS A 525 -14.31 11.90 -8.44
N MET A 526 -15.30 11.85 -9.31
CA MET A 526 -16.71 12.09 -8.95
C MET A 526 -17.42 10.80 -8.57
N LEU A 527 -18.17 10.81 -7.47
CA LEU A 527 -19.12 9.75 -7.15
C LEU A 527 -20.27 9.68 -8.18
N PRO A 528 -20.96 8.52 -8.29
CA PRO A 528 -22.18 8.44 -9.08
C PRO A 528 -23.19 9.53 -8.70
N ARG A 529 -23.92 10.06 -9.68
CA ARG A 529 -24.75 11.27 -9.59
C ARG A 529 -25.73 11.35 -8.41
N ASN A 530 -26.10 10.21 -7.83
CA ASN A 530 -27.07 10.14 -6.73
C ASN A 530 -26.43 10.10 -5.34
N TYR A 531 -25.11 10.22 -5.23
CA TYR A 531 -24.38 10.15 -3.98
C TYR A 531 -23.37 11.28 -3.86
N ILE A 532 -23.20 11.76 -2.62
CA ILE A 532 -22.18 12.74 -2.24
C ILE A 532 -21.14 12.02 -1.42
N MET A 533 -19.88 12.34 -1.65
CA MET A 533 -18.78 11.85 -0.84
C MET A 533 -18.86 12.49 0.56
N TYR A 534 -19.09 11.65 1.57
CA TYR A 534 -19.13 12.05 2.98
C TYR A 534 -17.78 11.86 3.67
N LYS A 535 -17.12 10.74 3.39
CA LYS A 535 -15.81 10.39 3.93
C LYS A 535 -15.05 9.60 2.88
N CYS A 536 -13.74 9.82 2.81
CA CYS A 536 -12.85 9.02 1.98
C CYS A 536 -11.65 8.59 2.81
N GLU A 537 -11.37 7.30 2.81
CA GLU A 537 -10.27 6.74 3.56
C GLU A 537 -9.42 5.85 2.65
N PRO A 538 -8.10 6.05 2.65
CA PRO A 538 -7.18 5.10 2.05
C PRO A 538 -7.13 3.85 2.93
N ILE A 539 -7.75 2.77 2.47
CA ILE A 539 -7.70 1.48 3.15
C ILE A 539 -6.38 0.80 2.80
N LYS A 540 -5.62 0.54 3.83
CA LYS A 540 -4.36 -0.19 3.75
C LYS A 540 -4.67 -1.67 3.89
N HIS A 541 -4.64 -2.42 2.79
CA HIS A 541 -4.70 -3.87 2.90
C HIS A 541 -3.42 -4.38 3.55
N LYS A 542 -3.48 -4.60 4.86
CA LYS A 542 -2.50 -5.47 5.52
C LYS A 542 -2.84 -6.88 5.06
N TYR A 543 -2.02 -7.47 4.19
CA TYR A 543 -2.08 -8.93 4.03
C TYR A 543 -1.97 -9.54 5.42
N PRO A 544 -2.89 -10.45 5.82
CA PRO A 544 -2.79 -11.10 7.11
C PRO A 544 -1.40 -11.75 7.15
N LEU A 545 -0.53 -11.22 7.99
CA LEU A 545 0.63 -11.98 8.45
C LEU A 545 -0.02 -13.20 9.11
N GLU A 546 0.02 -14.35 8.43
CA GLU A 546 -0.38 -15.61 9.05
C GLU A 546 0.28 -15.62 10.42
N LYS A 547 -0.51 -15.87 11.47
CA LYS A 547 -0.03 -16.07 12.84
C LYS A 547 0.85 -17.32 12.85
N THR A 548 2.05 -17.19 12.33
CA THR A 548 3.06 -18.24 12.36
C THR A 548 3.99 -17.99 13.54
N GLN A 549 4.48 -19.05 14.11
CA GLN A 549 5.42 -19.13 15.23
C GLN A 549 6.66 -18.19 15.10
N TYR A 550 6.93 -17.72 13.87
CA TYR A 550 8.00 -16.78 13.53
C TYR A 550 7.81 -15.35 14.05
N THR A 551 6.58 -14.91 14.33
CA THR A 551 6.33 -13.60 14.93
C THR A 551 6.85 -13.53 16.37
N ASN A 552 6.80 -14.63 17.12
CA ASN A 552 7.30 -14.67 18.50
C ASN A 552 8.83 -14.71 18.57
N ASP A 553 9.49 -15.43 17.68
CA ASP A 553 10.95 -15.48 17.64
C ASP A 553 11.53 -14.16 17.10
N PHE A 554 10.83 -13.51 16.20
CA PHE A 554 11.18 -12.21 15.66
C PHE A 554 10.94 -11.09 16.69
N LEU A 555 9.84 -11.14 17.45
CA LEU A 555 9.60 -10.24 18.57
C LEU A 555 10.64 -10.43 19.69
N LYS A 556 11.04 -11.66 19.98
CA LYS A 556 12.14 -11.96 20.92
C LYS A 556 13.48 -11.46 20.42
N TYR A 557 13.74 -11.53 19.10
CA TYR A 557 14.94 -10.94 18.50
C TYR A 557 14.90 -9.41 18.59
N LEU A 558 13.76 -8.77 18.31
CA LEU A 558 13.53 -7.34 18.55
C LEU A 558 13.77 -6.97 20.02
N GLU A 559 13.20 -7.73 20.95
CA GLU A 559 13.38 -7.52 22.40
C GLU A 559 14.84 -7.71 22.82
N SER A 560 15.56 -8.68 22.26
CA SER A 560 17.00 -8.86 22.48
C SER A 560 17.84 -7.74 21.86
N PHE A 561 17.39 -7.17 20.76
CA PHE A 561 18.04 -6.07 20.04
C PHE A 561 17.78 -4.71 20.70
N ILE A 562 16.57 -4.51 21.25
CA ILE A 562 16.17 -3.28 21.98
C ILE A 562 16.68 -3.32 23.43
N GLY A 563 16.86 -4.51 24.01
CA GLY A 563 17.27 -4.70 25.41
C GLY A 563 18.78 -4.78 25.64
N SER A 564 19.60 -4.83 24.59
CA SER A 564 21.06 -4.73 24.64
C SER A 564 21.55 -3.32 24.33
#